data_8c54ad364662642f0140d9bc323c642a
#
_entry.id   8c54ad364662642f0140d9bc323c642a
#
_cell.length_a   1.000
_cell.length_b   1.000
_cell.length_c   1.000
_cell.angle_alpha   90.00
_cell.angle_beta   90.00
_cell.angle_gamma   90.00
#
_symmetry.space_group_name_H-M   'P 1'
#
loop_
_entity.id
_entity.type
_entity.pdbx_description
1 polymer ?
#
loop_
_entity_poly.entity_id
_entity_poly.type
_entity_poly.pdbx_seq_one_letter_code
_entity_poly.pdbx_strand_id
1 'polypeptide(L)'
;MEVPRAHGVRAIAAAAEGQDGGAGCDEGAEITLAHGSPLNEDQYIMNMRDAWAPLQQMTTAVTFVGHTHVQGGFSQKEHEWHEIRPRIPVRRDRWALAIPPGTRHLINPGSVGQPRDYDWRAAFAIYDSVACEVTYHRVAYDVRAAQGRILKAGLPERLAARLKEGR
;
A
#
# COMPACT_ATOMS: atom_id res chain seq x y z
N MET A 1 -20.07 -7.49 19.31
CA MET A 1 -18.61 -7.54 19.19
C MET A 1 -18.23 -6.31 18.36
N GLU A 2 -17.75 -5.25 19.01
CA GLU A 2 -17.42 -3.98 18.34
C GLU A 2 -16.13 -4.14 17.54
N VAL A 3 -16.18 -3.75 16.25
CA VAL A 3 -15.01 -3.67 15.40
C VAL A 3 -14.19 -2.45 15.85
N PRO A 4 -12.89 -2.59 16.17
CA PRO A 4 -12.05 -1.46 16.56
C PRO A 4 -11.98 -0.43 15.42
N ARG A 5 -12.24 0.84 15.74
CA ARG A 5 -12.08 1.96 14.79
C ARG A 5 -10.60 2.18 14.50
N ALA A 6 -10.19 1.89 13.28
CA ALA A 6 -8.85 2.23 12.78
C ALA A 6 -8.68 3.76 12.73
N HIS A 7 -7.77 4.30 13.52
CA HIS A 7 -7.37 5.70 13.44
C HIS A 7 -6.28 5.87 12.38
N GLY A 8 -6.57 6.64 11.35
CA GLY A 8 -5.53 7.33 10.58
C GLY A 8 -5.22 6.85 9.16
N VAL A 9 -5.96 5.94 8.55
CA VAL A 9 -5.82 5.67 7.11
C VAL A 9 -7.00 6.33 6.37
N ARG A 10 -6.76 7.45 5.66
CA ARG A 10 -7.71 7.95 4.68
C ARG A 10 -7.54 7.12 3.41
N ALA A 11 -8.33 6.07 3.28
CA ALA A 11 -8.56 5.44 1.99
C ALA A 11 -9.54 6.35 1.20
N ILE A 12 -9.08 6.89 0.09
CA ILE A 12 -9.98 7.52 -0.90
C ILE A 12 -10.42 6.36 -1.79
N ALA A 13 -11.55 5.74 -1.46
CA ALA A 13 -12.24 4.84 -2.37
C ALA A 13 -13.08 5.73 -3.31
N ALA A 14 -12.63 5.92 -4.55
CA ALA A 14 -13.47 6.42 -5.61
C ALA A 14 -14.05 5.20 -6.34
N ALA A 15 -15.35 4.96 -6.18
CA ALA A 15 -16.08 3.99 -7.01
C ALA A 15 -16.25 4.60 -8.40
N ALA A 16 -15.69 3.97 -9.43
CA ALA A 16 -16.03 4.27 -10.82
C ALA A 16 -17.15 3.31 -11.24
N GLU A 17 -18.31 3.86 -11.57
CA GLU A 17 -19.36 3.13 -12.30
C GLU A 17 -18.93 2.98 -13.76
N GLY A 18 -18.64 1.75 -14.20
CA GLY A 18 -18.29 1.44 -15.58
C GLY A 18 -18.94 0.13 -16.02
N GLN A 19 -19.74 0.21 -17.09
CA GLN A 19 -20.35 -0.94 -17.77
C GLN A 19 -19.34 -1.65 -18.67
N ASP A 20 -19.51 -2.96 -18.75
CA ASP A 20 -19.10 -3.95 -19.76
C ASP A 20 -17.91 -4.87 -19.46
N GLY A 21 -18.29 -6.14 -19.14
CA GLY A 21 -17.87 -7.41 -19.71
C GLY A 21 -16.37 -7.74 -19.84
N GLY A 22 -15.64 -7.86 -18.73
CA GLY A 22 -14.37 -8.58 -18.69
C GLY A 22 -14.39 -9.55 -17.50
N ALA A 23 -13.67 -10.69 -17.56
CA ALA A 23 -13.55 -11.66 -16.48
C ALA A 23 -12.90 -10.99 -15.26
N GLY A 24 -13.74 -10.24 -14.51
CA GLY A 24 -13.37 -9.47 -13.34
C GLY A 24 -13.14 -10.35 -12.13
N CYS A 25 -12.47 -9.82 -11.14
CA CYS A 25 -12.61 -10.25 -9.76
C CYS A 25 -14.11 -10.21 -9.47
N ASP A 26 -14.65 -11.20 -8.74
CA ASP A 26 -16.08 -11.30 -8.47
C ASP A 26 -16.72 -9.93 -8.25
N GLU A 27 -17.80 -9.62 -9.00
CA GLU A 27 -18.48 -8.33 -8.91
C GLU A 27 -18.79 -8.01 -7.44
N GLY A 28 -18.23 -6.90 -6.93
CA GLY A 28 -18.33 -6.55 -5.53
C GLY A 28 -17.23 -7.11 -4.63
N ALA A 29 -16.07 -7.47 -5.18
CA ALA A 29 -14.95 -7.98 -4.40
C ALA A 29 -14.63 -7.03 -3.22
N GLU A 30 -15.00 -7.47 -2.02
CA GLU A 30 -14.67 -6.78 -0.78
C GLU A 30 -13.15 -6.69 -0.64
N ILE A 31 -12.65 -5.53 -0.21
CA ILE A 31 -11.26 -5.33 0.19
C ILE A 31 -11.17 -5.20 1.70
N THR A 32 -10.07 -5.66 2.26
CA THR A 32 -9.74 -5.43 3.67
C THR A 32 -8.74 -4.29 3.79
N LEU A 33 -8.93 -3.42 4.78
CA LEU A 33 -7.99 -2.36 5.15
C LEU A 33 -7.50 -2.61 6.58
N ALA A 34 -6.19 -2.63 6.78
CA ALA A 34 -5.56 -2.74 8.09
C ALA A 34 -4.41 -1.73 8.20
N HIS A 35 -4.05 -1.31 9.42
CA HIS A 35 -2.89 -0.42 9.60
C HIS A 35 -1.57 -1.20 9.46
N GLY A 36 -1.31 -2.16 10.32
CA GLY A 36 -0.11 -3.02 10.28
C GLY A 36 -0.40 -4.35 9.61
N SER A 37 -1.00 -5.27 10.36
CA SER A 37 -1.44 -6.57 9.89
C SER A 37 -2.94 -6.74 10.15
N PRO A 38 -3.68 -7.51 9.35
CA PRO A 38 -5.06 -7.89 9.68
C PRO A 38 -5.17 -8.63 11.03
N LEU A 39 -4.08 -9.19 11.52
CA LEU A 39 -4.02 -9.95 12.78
C LEU A 39 -3.60 -9.09 13.97
N ASN A 40 -2.84 -8.02 13.73
CA ASN A 40 -2.33 -7.12 14.77
C ASN A 40 -1.95 -5.78 14.14
N GLU A 41 -2.60 -4.69 14.54
CA GLU A 41 -2.41 -3.35 13.98
C GLU A 41 -1.00 -2.78 14.16
N ASP A 42 -0.25 -3.23 15.17
CA ASP A 42 1.12 -2.79 15.46
C ASP A 42 2.18 -3.68 14.77
N GLN A 43 1.77 -4.74 14.09
CA GLN A 43 2.70 -5.66 13.45
C GLN A 43 3.26 -5.07 12.16
N TYR A 44 4.60 -5.01 12.07
CA TYR A 44 5.30 -4.75 10.82
C TYR A 44 5.32 -5.98 9.94
N ILE A 45 4.96 -5.82 8.65
CA ILE A 45 5.08 -6.87 7.64
C ILE A 45 6.20 -6.44 6.69
N MET A 46 7.41 -6.96 6.93
CA MET A 46 8.62 -6.57 6.22
C MET A 46 9.15 -7.62 5.25
N ASN A 47 8.74 -8.87 5.44
CA ASN A 47 9.23 -10.01 4.67
C ASN A 47 8.15 -11.09 4.57
N MET A 48 8.41 -12.13 3.77
CA MET A 48 7.47 -13.23 3.54
C MET A 48 7.09 -13.99 4.82
N ARG A 49 7.99 -14.12 5.79
CA ARG A 49 7.70 -14.79 7.06
C ARG A 49 6.64 -14.02 7.86
N ASP A 50 6.73 -12.69 7.86
CA ASP A 50 5.74 -11.83 8.53
C ASP A 50 4.40 -11.86 7.80
N ALA A 51 4.42 -11.96 6.46
CA ALA A 51 3.23 -11.99 5.60
C ALA A 51 2.51 -13.34 5.60
N TRP A 52 3.17 -14.42 6.02
CA TRP A 52 2.64 -15.78 5.88
C TRP A 52 1.30 -15.97 6.61
N ALA A 53 1.25 -15.69 7.90
CA ALA A 53 0.02 -15.86 8.68
C ALA A 53 -1.11 -14.93 8.24
N PRO A 54 -0.88 -13.63 7.98
CA PRO A 54 -1.88 -12.76 7.37
C PRO A 54 -2.45 -13.31 6.07
N LEU A 55 -1.61 -13.74 5.12
CA LEU A 55 -2.06 -14.29 3.84
C LEU A 55 -2.95 -15.54 4.00
N GLN A 56 -2.64 -16.41 5.00
CA GLN A 56 -3.46 -17.60 5.27
C GLN A 56 -4.85 -17.26 5.81
N GLN A 57 -4.98 -16.16 6.55
CA GLN A 57 -6.21 -15.78 7.23
C GLN A 57 -7.03 -14.72 6.47
N MET A 58 -6.53 -14.24 5.33
CA MET A 58 -7.28 -13.32 4.48
C MET A 58 -8.57 -13.97 3.97
N THR A 59 -9.66 -13.23 4.10
CA THR A 59 -10.98 -13.57 3.55
C THR A 59 -11.27 -12.89 2.22
N THR A 60 -10.52 -11.84 1.90
CA THR A 60 -10.63 -11.05 0.66
C THR A 60 -9.43 -11.31 -0.26
N ALA A 61 -9.60 -11.14 -1.56
CA ALA A 61 -8.51 -11.29 -2.54
C ALA A 61 -7.43 -10.22 -2.35
N VAL A 62 -7.82 -9.01 -1.90
CA VAL A 62 -6.91 -7.88 -1.68
C VAL A 62 -7.08 -7.34 -0.27
N THR A 63 -5.97 -7.25 0.45
CA THR A 63 -5.88 -6.56 1.75
C THR A 63 -4.82 -5.47 1.65
N PHE A 64 -5.20 -4.24 1.95
CA PHE A 64 -4.24 -3.14 2.07
C PHE A 64 -3.74 -3.01 3.50
N VAL A 65 -2.43 -2.84 3.62
CA VAL A 65 -1.72 -2.63 4.89
C VAL A 65 -0.80 -1.41 4.78
N GLY A 66 -0.41 -0.83 5.90
CA GLY A 66 0.51 0.31 5.95
C GLY A 66 1.66 0.08 6.92
N HIS A 67 1.83 0.99 7.87
CA HIS A 67 2.75 0.97 9.02
C HIS A 67 4.24 0.97 8.67
N THR A 68 4.70 0.14 7.73
CA THR A 68 6.11 0.06 7.33
C THR A 68 6.55 1.26 6.51
N HIS A 69 5.64 1.92 5.79
CA HIS A 69 5.90 2.97 4.81
C HIS A 69 6.78 2.51 3.61
N VAL A 70 6.84 1.21 3.36
CA VAL A 70 7.56 0.58 2.26
C VAL A 70 6.55 0.14 1.20
N GLN A 71 6.65 0.69 -0.01
CA GLN A 71 5.71 0.36 -1.09
C GLN A 71 5.99 -1.03 -1.64
N GLY A 72 4.94 -1.86 -1.77
CA GLY A 72 5.07 -3.22 -2.27
C GLY A 72 4.05 -4.16 -1.68
N GLY A 73 4.47 -5.35 -1.29
CA GLY A 73 3.58 -6.31 -0.65
C GLY A 73 3.98 -7.77 -0.88
N PHE A 74 2.99 -8.63 -0.72
CA PHE A 74 3.16 -10.07 -0.83
C PHE A 74 1.93 -10.68 -1.49
N SER A 75 2.11 -11.75 -2.26
CA SER A 75 1.00 -12.48 -2.85
C SER A 75 1.15 -13.97 -2.66
N GLN A 76 0.01 -14.66 -2.70
CA GLN A 76 -0.08 -16.11 -2.63
C GLN A 76 -1.04 -16.61 -3.72
N LYS A 77 -0.61 -17.65 -4.43
CA LYS A 77 -1.45 -18.47 -5.29
C LYS A 77 -1.19 -19.92 -4.95
N GLU A 78 -2.19 -20.64 -4.47
CA GLU A 78 -2.05 -22.02 -4.00
C GLU A 78 -0.90 -22.17 -2.99
N HIS A 79 0.21 -22.80 -3.38
CA HIS A 79 1.41 -23.01 -2.58
C HIS A 79 2.59 -22.12 -3.00
N GLU A 80 2.39 -21.21 -3.95
CA GLU A 80 3.40 -20.27 -4.42
C GLU A 80 3.23 -18.90 -3.76
N TRP A 81 4.35 -18.31 -3.34
CA TRP A 81 4.40 -17.07 -2.57
C TRP A 81 5.40 -16.14 -3.21
N HIS A 82 5.00 -14.90 -3.44
CA HIS A 82 5.82 -13.93 -4.11
C HIS A 82 5.87 -12.62 -3.33
N GLU A 83 7.04 -12.00 -3.31
CA GLU A 83 7.19 -10.63 -2.86
C GLU A 83 6.90 -9.67 -4.02
N ILE A 84 6.05 -8.69 -3.76
CA ILE A 84 5.70 -7.64 -4.71
C ILE A 84 6.65 -6.47 -4.49
N ARG A 85 7.50 -6.20 -5.48
CA ARG A 85 8.46 -5.09 -5.47
C ARG A 85 8.23 -4.18 -6.67
N PRO A 86 7.40 -3.13 -6.54
CA PRO A 86 7.18 -2.18 -7.63
C PRO A 86 8.48 -1.53 -8.06
N ARG A 87 8.79 -1.62 -9.37
CA ARG A 87 9.96 -0.94 -9.93
C ARG A 87 9.49 0.27 -10.72
N ILE A 88 9.54 1.45 -10.09
CA ILE A 88 9.11 2.71 -10.68
C ILE A 88 10.33 3.62 -10.86
N PRO A 89 11.05 3.54 -12.00
CA PRO A 89 12.19 4.39 -12.28
C PRO A 89 11.83 5.87 -12.13
N VAL A 90 12.82 6.74 -11.87
CA VAL A 90 12.60 8.19 -11.65
C VAL A 90 11.83 8.86 -12.80
N ARG A 91 11.95 8.34 -14.02
CA ARG A 91 11.24 8.85 -15.21
C ARG A 91 9.82 8.33 -15.36
N ARG A 92 9.37 7.44 -14.49
CA ARG A 92 8.01 6.90 -14.45
C ARG A 92 7.36 7.25 -13.13
N ASP A 93 6.04 7.30 -13.13
CA ASP A 93 5.23 7.65 -11.97
C ASP A 93 4.37 6.49 -11.45
N ARG A 94 4.31 5.36 -12.19
CA ARG A 94 3.43 4.24 -11.83
C ARG A 94 3.96 2.88 -12.30
N TRP A 95 3.43 1.83 -11.64
CA TRP A 95 3.62 0.43 -11.97
C TRP A 95 2.35 -0.35 -11.63
N ALA A 96 1.85 -1.16 -12.58
CA ALA A 96 0.60 -1.89 -12.46
C ALA A 96 0.84 -3.36 -12.08
N LEU A 97 -0.04 -3.90 -11.23
CA LEU A 97 -0.07 -5.28 -10.77
C LEU A 97 -1.46 -5.85 -11.05
N ALA A 98 -1.54 -6.84 -11.93
CA ALA A 98 -2.76 -7.60 -12.11
C ALA A 98 -3.05 -8.47 -10.88
N ILE A 99 -4.33 -8.62 -10.55
CA ILE A 99 -4.84 -9.46 -9.46
C ILE A 99 -5.57 -10.66 -10.09
N PRO A 100 -4.89 -11.76 -10.39
CA PRO A 100 -5.52 -12.92 -11.01
C PRO A 100 -6.55 -13.59 -10.08
N PRO A 101 -7.61 -14.20 -10.59
CA PRO A 101 -8.55 -14.99 -9.80
C PRO A 101 -7.85 -16.09 -8.99
N GLY A 102 -8.33 -16.34 -7.78
CA GLY A 102 -7.76 -17.36 -6.89
C GLY A 102 -6.44 -16.98 -6.23
N THR A 103 -6.03 -15.71 -6.35
CA THR A 103 -4.83 -15.19 -5.67
C THR A 103 -5.21 -14.31 -4.47
N ARG A 104 -4.32 -14.23 -3.48
CA ARG A 104 -4.41 -13.31 -2.34
C ARG A 104 -3.26 -12.32 -2.39
N HIS A 105 -3.56 -11.05 -2.15
CA HIS A 105 -2.58 -9.98 -2.24
C HIS A 105 -2.63 -9.11 -0.98
N LEU A 106 -1.52 -9.05 -0.28
CA LEU A 106 -1.28 -8.16 0.84
C LEU A 106 -0.48 -6.97 0.32
N ILE A 107 -1.14 -5.82 0.15
CA ILE A 107 -0.63 -4.65 -0.57
C ILE A 107 -0.27 -3.54 0.41
N ASN A 108 0.96 -3.05 0.35
CA ASN A 108 1.34 -1.83 1.04
C ASN A 108 1.49 -0.69 0.02
N PRO A 109 0.65 0.34 0.07
CA PRO A 109 0.70 1.45 -0.88
C PRO A 109 1.93 2.36 -0.68
N GLY A 110 2.71 2.14 0.38
CA GLY A 110 3.80 3.02 0.77
C GLY A 110 3.33 4.18 1.65
N SER A 111 3.95 5.33 1.52
CA SER A 111 3.62 6.50 2.34
C SER A 111 3.61 7.78 1.53
N VAL A 112 2.57 8.60 1.69
CA VAL A 112 2.52 9.95 1.13
C VAL A 112 3.29 10.96 1.98
N GLY A 113 3.51 10.68 3.27
CA GLY A 113 4.14 11.60 4.22
C GLY A 113 5.60 11.30 4.50
N GLN A 114 5.97 10.03 4.62
CA GLN A 114 7.31 9.61 4.99
C GLN A 114 7.65 8.24 4.37
N PRO A 115 7.95 8.16 3.06
CA PRO A 115 8.46 6.95 2.42
C PRO A 115 9.73 6.45 3.12
N ARG A 116 9.87 5.11 3.25
CA ARG A 116 11.00 4.46 3.92
C ARG A 116 11.65 3.36 3.07
N ASP A 117 11.52 3.48 1.76
CA ASP A 117 12.02 2.52 0.76
C ASP A 117 13.07 3.15 -0.18
N TYR A 118 13.75 4.20 0.30
CA TYR A 118 14.80 4.94 -0.40
C TYR A 118 14.31 5.70 -1.65
N ASP A 119 13.01 5.86 -1.81
CA ASP A 119 12.41 6.76 -2.80
C ASP A 119 11.66 7.88 -2.08
N TRP A 120 12.17 9.11 -2.18
CA TRP A 120 11.62 10.27 -1.50
C TRP A 120 10.24 10.72 -2.01
N ARG A 121 9.83 10.23 -3.21
CA ARG A 121 8.54 10.57 -3.80
C ARG A 121 7.40 10.01 -2.96
N ALA A 122 6.32 10.78 -2.81
CA ALA A 122 5.10 10.32 -2.17
C ALA A 122 4.58 9.05 -2.86
N ALA A 123 4.19 8.06 -2.07
CA ALA A 123 3.74 6.76 -2.57
C ALA A 123 2.28 6.50 -2.18
N PHE A 124 1.49 6.01 -3.13
CA PHE A 124 0.13 5.52 -2.93
C PHE A 124 -0.21 4.45 -3.96
N ALA A 125 -1.36 3.80 -3.80
CA ALA A 125 -1.87 2.83 -4.76
C ALA A 125 -3.35 3.09 -5.05
N ILE A 126 -3.76 2.74 -6.27
CA ILE A 126 -5.16 2.73 -6.72
C ILE A 126 -5.52 1.30 -7.05
N TYR A 127 -6.66 0.83 -6.55
CA TYR A 127 -7.23 -0.46 -6.91
C TYR A 127 -8.43 -0.25 -7.83
N ASP A 128 -8.37 -0.86 -9.01
CA ASP A 128 -9.47 -0.93 -9.95
C ASP A 128 -10.10 -2.33 -9.83
N SER A 129 -11.30 -2.39 -9.24
CA SER A 129 -12.02 -3.64 -9.03
C SER A 129 -12.60 -4.24 -10.31
N VAL A 130 -12.81 -3.43 -11.35
CA VAL A 130 -13.30 -3.89 -12.65
C VAL A 130 -12.15 -4.47 -13.48
N ALA A 131 -11.03 -3.75 -13.54
CA ALA A 131 -9.83 -4.23 -14.22
C ALA A 131 -9.06 -5.30 -13.41
N CYS A 132 -9.41 -5.51 -12.14
CA CYS A 132 -8.66 -6.36 -11.22
C CYS A 132 -7.16 -6.02 -11.18
N GLU A 133 -6.87 -4.75 -10.99
CA GLU A 133 -5.51 -4.22 -11.02
C GLU A 133 -5.23 -3.29 -9.85
N VAL A 134 -4.04 -3.41 -9.28
CA VAL A 134 -3.49 -2.41 -8.36
C VAL A 134 -2.41 -1.62 -9.08
N THR A 135 -2.61 -0.32 -9.21
CA THR A 135 -1.58 0.58 -9.75
C THR A 135 -0.89 1.32 -8.61
N TYR A 136 0.40 1.08 -8.44
CA TYR A 136 1.28 1.81 -7.53
C TYR A 136 1.76 3.11 -8.17
N HIS A 137 1.77 4.18 -7.39
CA HIS A 137 2.17 5.51 -7.84
C HIS A 137 3.31 6.09 -7.03
N ARG A 138 4.14 6.91 -7.70
CA ARG A 138 5.17 7.75 -7.10
C ARG A 138 5.03 9.18 -7.61
N VAL A 139 4.83 10.12 -6.70
CA VAL A 139 4.62 11.53 -7.05
C VAL A 139 5.69 12.40 -6.41
N ALA A 140 6.41 13.14 -7.25
CA ALA A 140 7.36 14.13 -6.77
C ALA A 140 6.60 15.31 -6.10
N TYR A 141 7.15 15.81 -5.01
CA TYR A 141 6.59 16.94 -4.28
C TYR A 141 7.70 17.87 -3.79
N ASP A 142 7.36 19.03 -3.29
CA ASP A 142 8.33 19.96 -2.71
C ASP A 142 8.79 19.49 -1.32
N VAL A 143 9.84 18.66 -1.34
CA VAL A 143 10.48 18.13 -0.12
C VAL A 143 11.01 19.26 0.76
N ARG A 144 11.57 20.32 0.15
CA ARG A 144 12.14 21.45 0.92
C ARG A 144 11.06 22.19 1.70
N ALA A 145 9.90 22.44 1.09
CA ALA A 145 8.77 23.04 1.78
C ALA A 145 8.28 22.15 2.92
N ALA A 146 8.20 20.82 2.72
CA ALA A 146 7.82 19.86 3.76
C ALA A 146 8.83 19.85 4.93
N GLN A 147 10.13 19.81 4.63
CA GLN A 147 11.20 19.92 5.63
C GLN A 147 11.10 21.22 6.43
N GLY A 148 10.88 22.34 5.74
CA GLY A 148 10.71 23.65 6.40
C GLY A 148 9.54 23.69 7.38
N ARG A 149 8.42 23.01 7.05
CA ARG A 149 7.26 22.90 7.97
C ARG A 149 7.59 22.10 9.22
N ILE A 150 8.33 20.99 9.08
CA ILE A 150 8.79 20.16 10.21
C ILE A 150 9.67 21.00 11.15
N LEU A 151 10.66 21.72 10.60
CA LEU A 151 11.57 22.56 11.38
C LEU A 151 10.85 23.71 12.04
N LYS A 152 9.92 24.38 11.33
CA LYS A 152 9.09 25.46 11.88
C LYS A 152 8.19 24.99 13.03
N ALA A 153 7.77 23.73 13.00
CA ALA A 153 6.99 23.10 14.08
C ALA A 153 7.84 22.72 15.29
N GLY A 154 9.16 23.00 15.29
CA GLY A 154 10.07 22.65 16.38
C GLY A 154 10.37 21.17 16.53
N LEU A 155 10.06 20.37 15.50
CA LEU A 155 10.34 18.95 15.51
C LEU A 155 11.82 18.67 15.24
N PRO A 156 12.37 17.53 15.70
CA PRO A 156 13.78 17.18 15.51
C PRO A 156 14.21 17.21 14.04
N GLU A 157 15.36 17.83 13.75
CA GLU A 157 15.92 18.00 12.40
C GLU A 157 16.02 16.68 11.62
N ARG A 158 16.30 15.56 12.30
CA ARG A 158 16.36 14.22 11.69
C ARG A 158 15.06 13.85 10.97
N LEU A 159 13.89 14.33 11.45
CA LEU A 159 12.60 14.07 10.81
C LEU A 159 12.45 14.81 9.49
N ALA A 160 13.07 15.99 9.37
CA ALA A 160 13.13 16.72 8.13
C ALA A 160 14.14 16.10 7.16
N ALA A 161 15.35 15.78 7.64
CA ALA A 161 16.43 15.22 6.82
C ALA A 161 16.02 13.92 6.11
N ARG A 162 15.38 13.01 6.84
CA ARG A 162 14.97 11.69 6.33
C ARG A 162 13.99 11.74 5.15
N LEU A 163 13.19 12.81 4.98
CA LEU A 163 12.27 12.95 3.86
C LEU A 163 12.99 12.94 2.52
N LYS A 164 14.16 13.60 2.43
CA LYS A 164 14.97 13.66 1.21
C LYS A 164 15.58 12.29 0.87
N GLU A 165 15.80 11.47 1.86
CA GLU A 165 16.46 10.17 1.72
C GLU A 165 15.46 9.02 1.50
N GLY A 166 14.17 9.25 1.73
CA GLY A 166 13.15 8.21 1.70
C GLY A 166 13.36 7.19 2.82
N ARG A 167 13.65 7.66 4.06
CA ARG A 167 13.94 6.82 5.24
C ARG A 167 13.05 7.11 6.42
#